data_8b9ec793fd84201492a1255a6b1a3436
#
_entry.id   8b9ec793fd84201492a1255a6b1a3436
#
_cell.length_a   1.000
_cell.length_b   1.000
_cell.length_c   1.000
_cell.angle_alpha   90.00
_cell.angle_beta   90.00
_cell.angle_gamma   90.00
#
_symmetry.space_group_name_H-M   'P 1'
#
loop_
_entity.id
_entity.type
_entity.pdbx_description
1 polymer ?
#
loop_
_entity_poly.entity_id
_entity_poly.type
_entity_poly.pdbx_seq_one_letter_code
_entity_poly.pdbx_strand_id
1 'polypeptide(L)'
;MIIEPRMRGFICLTAHPDGCAQNVKNQIEYVKSKGAISGPKKVLVIGASTGFGLASRITAAFGSDAATIGVFFEKAPSAGKTASPGWYNSAAFEKEAHAAGLYAKSIKGVAINTFRI
;
A
#
# COMPACT_ATOMS: atom_id res chain seq x y z
N MET A 1 8.70 15.60 10.46
CA MET A 1 8.56 14.63 11.56
C MET A 1 9.84 13.80 11.65
N ILE A 2 10.38 13.66 12.85
CA ILE A 2 11.55 12.82 13.10
C ILE A 2 11.10 11.61 13.89
N ILE A 3 11.38 10.42 13.38
CA ILE A 3 11.10 9.16 14.05
C ILE A 3 12.42 8.45 14.29
N GLU A 4 12.72 8.17 15.55
CA GLU A 4 13.94 7.46 15.90
C GLU A 4 13.75 5.96 15.64
N PRO A 5 14.71 5.32 14.94
CA PRO A 5 14.61 3.89 14.67
C PRO A 5 14.63 3.07 15.95
N ARG A 6 13.77 2.07 16.03
CA ARG A 6 13.81 1.05 17.08
C ARG A 6 14.19 -0.27 16.42
N MET A 7 15.26 -0.85 16.90
CA MET A 7 15.81 -2.06 16.32
C MET A 7 15.59 -3.27 17.23
N ARG A 8 15.33 -4.41 16.61
CA ARG A 8 15.30 -5.70 17.28
C ARG A 8 16.16 -6.66 16.45
N GLY A 9 17.41 -6.87 16.90
CA GLY A 9 18.40 -7.55 16.06
C GLY A 9 18.69 -6.73 14.81
N PHE A 10 18.46 -7.29 13.63
CA PHE A 10 18.58 -6.55 12.36
C PHE A 10 17.24 -5.99 11.87
N ILE A 11 16.17 -6.12 12.65
CA ILE A 11 14.83 -5.70 12.22
C ILE A 11 14.56 -4.31 12.75
N CYS A 12 14.27 -3.37 11.86
CA CYS A 12 13.79 -2.06 12.25
C CYS A 12 12.28 -2.15 12.57
N LEU A 13 11.92 -1.81 13.80
CA LEU A 13 10.55 -1.91 14.29
C LEU A 13 9.70 -0.66 14.05
N THR A 14 10.33 0.42 13.57
CA THR A 14 9.63 1.68 13.32
C THR A 14 9.52 1.96 11.84
N ALA A 15 8.48 2.70 11.47
CA ALA A 15 8.28 3.15 10.10
C ALA A 15 8.10 4.67 10.09
N HIS A 16 8.63 5.33 9.07
CA HIS A 16 8.47 6.77 8.86
C HIS A 16 7.31 6.99 7.89
N PRO A 17 6.20 7.63 8.34
CA PRO A 17 5.02 7.81 7.47
C PRO A 17 5.33 8.56 6.18
N ASP A 18 6.10 9.64 6.28
CA ASP A 18 6.44 10.45 5.10
C ASP A 18 7.37 9.70 4.15
N GLY A 19 8.30 8.90 4.69
CA GLY A 19 9.17 8.05 3.89
C GLY A 19 8.38 6.98 3.15
N CYS A 20 7.43 6.33 3.80
CA CYS A 20 6.54 5.36 3.18
C CYS A 20 5.69 6.00 2.09
N ALA A 21 5.12 7.17 2.35
CA ALA A 21 4.32 7.91 1.37
C ALA A 21 5.16 8.30 0.15
N GLN A 22 6.38 8.78 0.37
CA GLN A 22 7.26 9.14 -0.73
C GLN A 22 7.65 7.94 -1.59
N ASN A 23 7.91 6.81 -0.95
CA ASN A 23 8.22 5.57 -1.66
C ASN A 23 7.04 5.12 -2.55
N VAL A 24 5.82 5.22 -2.04
CA VAL A 24 4.62 4.91 -2.83
C VAL A 24 4.50 5.88 -4.01
N LYS A 25 4.70 7.17 -3.79
CA LYS A 25 4.66 8.17 -4.88
C LYS A 25 5.70 7.87 -5.95
N ASN A 26 6.90 7.48 -5.56
CA ASN A 26 7.97 7.14 -6.50
C ASN A 26 7.57 5.95 -7.37
N GLN A 27 6.94 4.94 -6.79
CA GLN A 27 6.46 3.79 -7.54
C GLN A 27 5.33 4.18 -8.51
N ILE A 28 4.41 5.02 -8.07
CA ILE A 28 3.31 5.51 -8.90
C ILE A 28 3.87 6.30 -10.10
N GLU A 29 4.79 7.20 -9.87
CA GLU A 29 5.42 7.99 -10.94
C GLU A 29 6.17 7.10 -11.93
N TYR A 30 6.84 6.08 -11.44
CA TYR A 30 7.51 5.11 -12.31
C TYR A 30 6.51 4.42 -13.23
N VAL A 31 5.40 3.93 -12.70
CA VAL A 31 4.35 3.28 -13.50
C VAL A 31 3.78 4.25 -14.53
N LYS A 32 3.45 5.47 -14.12
CA LYS A 32 2.93 6.49 -15.04
C LYS A 32 3.93 6.80 -16.16
N SER A 33 5.23 6.81 -15.88
CA SER A 33 6.26 7.11 -16.87
C SER A 33 6.35 6.06 -17.98
N LYS A 34 5.86 4.85 -17.74
CA LYS A 34 5.85 3.77 -18.73
C LYS A 34 4.65 3.81 -19.66
N GLY A 35 3.70 4.73 -19.44
CA GLY A 35 2.51 4.88 -20.26
C GLY A 35 1.39 3.91 -19.89
N ALA A 36 0.27 4.03 -20.59
CA ALA A 36 -0.90 3.20 -20.32
C ALA A 36 -0.65 1.74 -20.69
N ILE A 37 -1.15 0.85 -19.83
CA ILE A 37 -1.04 -0.60 -20.01
C ILE A 37 -2.44 -1.16 -20.21
N SER A 38 -2.62 -1.99 -21.21
CA SER A 38 -3.89 -2.74 -21.35
C SER A 38 -3.93 -3.85 -20.31
N GLY A 39 -5.00 -3.89 -19.54
CA GLY A 39 -5.12 -4.88 -18.47
C GLY A 39 -6.50 -4.91 -17.85
N PRO A 40 -6.69 -5.71 -16.80
CA PRO A 40 -7.97 -5.80 -16.09
C PRO A 40 -8.42 -4.45 -15.55
N LYS A 41 -9.72 -4.22 -15.51
CA LYS A 41 -10.31 -2.98 -15.00
C LYS A 41 -10.77 -3.08 -13.54
N LYS A 42 -10.83 -4.29 -13.00
CA LYS A 42 -11.18 -4.56 -11.61
C LYS A 42 -10.21 -5.60 -11.06
N VAL A 43 -9.49 -5.26 -10.00
CA VAL A 43 -8.43 -6.11 -9.47
C VAL A 43 -8.55 -6.23 -7.96
N LEU A 44 -8.46 -7.46 -7.48
CA LEU A 44 -8.35 -7.77 -6.07
C LEU A 44 -6.92 -8.22 -5.79
N VAL A 45 -6.25 -7.57 -4.83
CA VAL A 45 -4.87 -7.93 -4.46
C VAL A 45 -4.86 -8.36 -3.00
N ILE A 46 -4.45 -9.59 -2.77
CA ILE A 46 -4.27 -10.12 -1.42
C ILE A 46 -2.80 -9.95 -1.04
N GLY A 47 -2.54 -9.37 0.14
CA GLY A 47 -1.18 -9.00 0.53
C GLY A 47 -0.73 -7.69 -0.10
N ALA A 48 -1.60 -6.70 -0.14
CA ALA A 48 -1.43 -5.48 -0.93
C ALA A 48 -0.62 -4.38 -0.27
N SER A 49 -0.12 -4.57 0.94
CA SER A 49 0.45 -3.48 1.74
C SER A 49 1.93 -3.21 1.50
N THR A 50 2.66 -4.20 1.03
CA THR A 50 4.11 -4.10 0.79
C THR A 50 4.52 -4.97 -0.40
N GLY A 51 5.77 -4.84 -0.81
CA GLY A 51 6.41 -5.73 -1.79
C GLY A 51 5.66 -5.87 -3.10
N PHE A 52 5.57 -7.10 -3.59
CA PHE A 52 4.95 -7.39 -4.88
C PHE A 52 3.45 -7.13 -4.91
N GLY A 53 2.76 -7.35 -3.77
CA GLY A 53 1.34 -7.04 -3.67
C GLY A 53 1.05 -5.57 -3.88
N LEU A 54 1.79 -4.72 -3.18
CA LEU A 54 1.67 -3.26 -3.34
C LEU A 54 2.04 -2.84 -4.76
N ALA A 55 3.15 -3.35 -5.31
CA ALA A 55 3.59 -3.02 -6.66
C ALA A 55 2.54 -3.45 -7.71
N SER A 56 1.93 -4.61 -7.54
CA SER A 56 0.87 -5.08 -8.44
C SER A 56 -0.35 -4.17 -8.40
N ARG A 57 -0.74 -3.74 -7.19
CA ARG A 57 -1.88 -2.82 -7.03
C ARG A 57 -1.61 -1.47 -7.68
N ILE A 58 -0.41 -0.93 -7.49
CA ILE A 58 0.00 0.33 -8.10
C ILE A 58 -0.01 0.22 -9.63
N THR A 59 0.53 -0.87 -10.17
CA THR A 59 0.58 -1.11 -11.60
C THR A 59 -0.83 -1.20 -12.20
N ALA A 60 -1.73 -1.93 -11.56
CA ALA A 60 -3.11 -2.05 -12.03
C ALA A 60 -3.83 -0.70 -11.99
N ALA A 61 -3.73 0.01 -10.88
CA ALA A 61 -4.44 1.28 -10.69
C ALA A 61 -3.93 2.38 -11.61
N PHE A 62 -2.63 2.59 -11.64
CA PHE A 62 -2.04 3.73 -12.35
C PHE A 62 -1.54 3.39 -13.75
N GLY A 63 -1.40 2.11 -14.08
CA GLY A 63 -1.06 1.68 -15.43
C GLY A 63 -2.29 1.39 -16.29
N SER A 64 -3.32 0.77 -15.72
CA SER A 64 -4.52 0.32 -16.45
C SER A 64 -5.81 1.02 -16.01
N ASP A 65 -5.73 2.03 -15.16
CA ASP A 65 -6.89 2.73 -14.57
C ASP A 65 -7.89 1.77 -13.90
N ALA A 66 -7.39 0.72 -13.28
CA ALA A 66 -8.22 -0.28 -12.66
C ALA A 66 -8.81 0.19 -11.34
N ALA A 67 -10.03 -0.25 -11.05
CA ALA A 67 -10.57 -0.21 -9.70
C ALA A 67 -9.91 -1.33 -8.90
N THR A 68 -9.42 -1.02 -7.69
CA THR A 68 -8.71 -2.00 -6.90
C THR A 68 -9.29 -2.18 -5.51
N ILE A 69 -9.24 -3.42 -5.02
CA ILE A 69 -9.47 -3.73 -3.62
C ILE A 69 -8.19 -4.41 -3.11
N GLY A 70 -7.59 -3.85 -2.07
CA GLY A 70 -6.42 -4.43 -1.45
C GLY A 70 -6.78 -5.04 -0.10
N VAL A 71 -6.33 -6.25 0.14
CA VAL A 71 -6.52 -6.94 1.42
C VAL A 71 -5.16 -7.10 2.08
N PHE A 72 -5.08 -6.71 3.34
CA PHE A 72 -3.83 -6.81 4.10
C PHE A 72 -4.09 -6.90 5.58
N PHE A 73 -3.07 -7.35 6.33
CA PHE A 73 -3.08 -7.32 7.78
C PHE A 73 -1.91 -6.46 8.25
N GLU A 74 -2.22 -5.27 8.74
CA GLU A 74 -1.23 -4.32 9.23
C GLU A 74 -1.71 -3.68 10.54
N LYS A 75 -0.76 -3.27 11.36
CA LYS A 75 -1.07 -2.63 12.64
C LYS A 75 -1.21 -1.13 12.49
N ALA A 76 -2.34 -0.60 12.96
CA ALA A 76 -2.56 0.83 13.06
C ALA A 76 -1.62 1.47 14.09
N PRO A 77 -1.37 2.78 14.01
CA PRO A 77 -0.59 3.47 15.04
C PRO A 77 -1.28 3.36 16.39
N SER A 78 -0.48 3.30 17.44
CA SER A 78 -0.96 3.32 18.82
C SER A 78 -0.09 4.24 19.66
N ALA A 79 -0.50 4.49 20.91
CA ALA A 79 0.22 5.39 21.80
C ALA A 79 1.70 4.98 21.91
N GLY A 80 2.61 5.90 21.57
CA GLY A 80 4.05 5.68 21.64
C GLY A 80 4.63 4.74 20.59
N LYS A 81 3.83 4.28 19.62
CA LYS A 81 4.29 3.37 18.56
C LYS A 81 3.82 3.80 17.19
N THR A 82 4.69 3.69 16.19
CA THR A 82 4.29 3.88 14.80
C THR A 82 3.49 2.69 14.31
N ALA A 83 2.69 2.90 13.26
CA ALA A 83 2.10 1.80 12.52
C ALA A 83 3.19 1.02 11.78
N SER A 84 2.84 -0.16 11.28
CA SER A 84 3.72 -0.92 10.38
C SER A 84 3.87 -0.18 9.04
N PRO A 85 4.98 -0.40 8.30
CA PRO A 85 5.18 0.28 7.00
C PRO A 85 4.03 0.08 6.03
N GLY A 86 3.45 -1.13 6.00
CA GLY A 86 2.34 -1.43 5.11
C GLY A 86 1.08 -0.61 5.40
N TRP A 87 0.84 -0.23 6.65
CA TRP A 87 -0.25 0.66 7.01
C TRP A 87 -0.09 2.01 6.31
N TYR A 88 1.09 2.61 6.42
CA TYR A 88 1.37 3.91 5.80
C TYR A 88 1.39 3.83 4.28
N ASN A 89 1.93 2.74 3.72
CA ASN A 89 1.93 2.51 2.29
C ASN A 89 0.50 2.47 1.73
N SER A 90 -0.38 1.73 2.40
CA SER A 90 -1.77 1.57 1.96
C SER A 90 -2.55 2.87 2.07
N ALA A 91 -2.34 3.63 3.13
CA ALA A 91 -2.97 4.95 3.30
C ALA A 91 -2.52 5.92 2.21
N ALA A 92 -1.22 5.95 1.90
CA ALA A 92 -0.68 6.79 0.84
C ALA A 92 -1.21 6.38 -0.54
N PHE A 93 -1.29 5.08 -0.80
CA PHE A 93 -1.84 4.58 -2.06
C PHE A 93 -3.29 5.02 -2.25
N GLU A 94 -4.14 4.82 -1.24
CA GLU A 94 -5.54 5.22 -1.33
C GLU A 94 -5.70 6.72 -1.58
N LYS A 95 -4.90 7.53 -0.88
CA LYS A 95 -4.93 8.98 -1.07
C LYS A 95 -4.61 9.37 -2.52
N GLU A 96 -3.55 8.79 -3.08
CA GLU A 96 -3.14 9.08 -4.45
C GLU A 96 -4.15 8.54 -5.48
N ALA A 97 -4.71 7.36 -5.23
CA ALA A 97 -5.73 6.77 -6.11
C ALA A 97 -7.00 7.62 -6.13
N HIS A 98 -7.47 8.04 -4.97
CA HIS A 98 -8.66 8.90 -4.88
C HIS A 98 -8.43 10.26 -5.52
N ALA A 99 -7.25 10.84 -5.35
CA ALA A 99 -6.88 12.10 -6.02
C ALA A 99 -6.87 11.96 -7.55
N ALA A 100 -6.59 10.76 -8.06
CA ALA A 100 -6.61 10.48 -9.49
C ALA A 100 -7.99 10.04 -10.00
N GLY A 101 -9.01 10.02 -9.15
CA GLY A 101 -10.37 9.62 -9.51
C GLY A 101 -10.56 8.11 -9.63
N LEU A 102 -9.65 7.32 -9.09
CA LEU A 102 -9.72 5.85 -9.16
C LEU A 102 -10.44 5.30 -7.93
N TYR A 103 -11.21 4.23 -8.15
CA TYR A 103 -11.79 3.48 -7.04
C TYR A 103 -10.68 2.67 -6.37
N ALA A 104 -10.52 2.85 -5.07
CA ALA A 104 -9.57 2.09 -4.28
C ALA A 104 -10.12 1.88 -2.88
N LYS A 105 -10.23 0.63 -2.49
CA LYS A 105 -10.69 0.25 -1.15
C LYS A 105 -9.70 -0.71 -0.53
N SER A 106 -9.41 -0.53 0.75
CA SER A 106 -8.53 -1.42 1.49
C SER A 106 -9.34 -2.13 2.57
N ILE A 107 -9.13 -3.44 2.67
CA ILE A 107 -9.77 -4.28 3.67
C ILE A 107 -8.68 -4.83 4.57
N LYS A 108 -8.75 -4.48 5.85
CA LYS A 108 -7.81 -4.97 6.85
C LYS A 108 -8.32 -6.31 7.39
N GLY A 109 -7.46 -7.31 7.36
CA GLY A 109 -7.77 -8.62 7.92
C GLY A 109 -6.69 -9.62 7.64
N VAL A 110 -6.73 -10.73 8.35
CA VAL A 110 -5.87 -11.88 8.06
C VAL A 110 -6.51 -12.66 6.93
N ALA A 111 -5.81 -12.79 5.81
CA ALA A 111 -6.37 -13.39 4.60
C ALA A 111 -7.00 -14.77 4.83
N ILE A 112 -6.35 -15.63 5.59
CA ILE A 112 -6.88 -16.96 5.92
C ILE A 112 -8.20 -16.87 6.68
N ASN A 113 -8.28 -15.96 7.66
CA ASN A 113 -9.50 -15.81 8.47
C ASN A 113 -10.60 -15.08 7.71
N THR A 114 -10.23 -14.13 6.85
CA THR A 114 -11.18 -13.31 6.09
C THR A 114 -11.89 -14.11 4.99
N PHE A 115 -11.16 -15.01 4.33
CA PHE A 115 -11.67 -15.77 3.19
C PHE A 115 -11.83 -17.27 3.48
N ARG A 116 -11.82 -17.64 4.73
CA ARG A 116 -12.02 -19.03 5.13
C ARG A 116 -13.46 -19.43 4.86
N ILE A 117 -13.60 -20.52 4.16
CA ILE A 117 -14.88 -21.10 3.83
C ILE A 117 -15.20 -22.20 4.84
#